data_44b284a9fe756dc8f07a839117db946a
#
_entry.id   44b284a9fe756dc8f07a839117db946a
#
_cell.length_a   1.000
_cell.length_b   1.000
_cell.length_c   1.000
_cell.angle_alpha   90.00
_cell.angle_beta   90.00
_cell.angle_gamma   90.00
#
_symmetry.space_group_name_H-M   'P 1'
#
loop_
_entity.id
_entity.type
_entity.pdbx_description
1 polymer ?
#
loop_
_entity_poly.entity_id
_entity_poly.type
_entity_poly.pdbx_seq_one_letter_code
_entity_poly.pdbx_strand_id
1 'polypeptide(L)'
;MGSEMCIRDRDICFVPNGKYADIVKRLRPDAVDPGEIVDMDGSVIGKHDGIVNFTVGQRKGLGIGGRSSLVEPGATDPLYVVAVNPVERRVVVGPRSALGRNLLKVSEINWLGDNPISSSGEKLMIKLRSTQEPISGTLFSDGSDNGKVVLDELEFGVAIGQAAVFYSRDDSARVLGGGWMTETSLH
;
A
#
# COMPACT_ATOMS: atom_id res chain seq x y z
N MET A 1 -8.60 21.60 25.06
CA MET A 1 -9.35 20.36 24.85
C MET A 1 -8.81 19.77 23.57
N GLY A 2 -7.94 18.79 23.70
CA GLY A 2 -7.09 18.28 22.65
C GLY A 2 -7.80 17.32 21.72
N SER A 3 -7.34 17.34 20.50
CA SER A 3 -7.76 16.52 19.37
C SER A 3 -7.27 15.06 19.52
N GLU A 4 -7.95 14.27 20.34
CA GLU A 4 -7.72 12.82 20.42
C GLU A 4 -8.50 12.02 19.36
N MET A 5 -8.88 12.62 18.24
CA MET A 5 -9.87 12.05 17.34
C MET A 5 -9.34 11.45 16.05
N CYS A 6 -8.03 11.19 15.93
CA CYS A 6 -7.45 10.56 14.73
C CYS A 6 -6.42 9.47 15.03
N ILE A 7 -6.67 8.60 16.04
CA ILE A 7 -5.69 7.55 16.43
C ILE A 7 -6.22 6.13 16.14
N ARG A 8 -7.18 5.96 15.27
CA ARG A 8 -7.49 4.62 14.73
C ARG A 8 -7.18 4.62 13.25
N ASP A 9 -6.09 3.97 12.89
CA ASP A 9 -5.56 3.81 11.53
C ASP A 9 -6.54 3.21 10.48
N ARG A 10 -7.84 3.20 10.76
CA ARG A 10 -8.87 2.59 9.91
C ARG A 10 -10.13 3.42 9.74
N ASP A 11 -10.23 4.57 10.41
CA ASP A 11 -11.41 5.41 10.30
C ASP A 11 -11.16 6.50 9.27
N ILE A 12 -11.82 6.37 8.11
CA ILE A 12 -11.86 7.43 7.11
C ILE A 12 -12.64 8.60 7.72
N CYS A 13 -12.00 9.77 7.82
CA CYS A 13 -12.53 10.98 8.47
C CYS A 13 -13.89 11.47 7.90
N PHE A 14 -14.34 10.91 6.79
CA PHE A 14 -15.61 11.27 6.12
C PHE A 14 -16.80 10.37 6.47
N VAL A 15 -16.63 9.43 7.42
CA VAL A 15 -17.71 8.55 7.89
C VAL A 15 -18.02 8.88 9.34
N PRO A 16 -18.84 9.93 9.61
CA PRO A 16 -19.05 10.43 10.97
C PRO A 16 -19.87 9.48 11.88
N ASN A 17 -20.67 8.58 11.30
CA ASN A 17 -21.52 7.65 12.06
C ASN A 17 -21.73 6.36 11.29
N GLY A 18 -20.81 5.39 11.42
CA GLY A 18 -20.97 4.07 10.82
C GLY A 18 -19.66 3.34 10.60
N LYS A 19 -19.73 2.04 10.45
CA LYS A 19 -18.57 1.24 10.05
C LYS A 19 -18.34 1.44 8.56
N TYR A 20 -17.13 1.72 8.13
CA TYR A 20 -16.73 1.79 6.71
C TYR A 20 -17.27 0.61 5.89
N ALA A 21 -17.30 -0.59 6.48
CA ALA A 21 -17.88 -1.78 5.90
C ALA A 21 -19.35 -1.61 5.47
N ASP A 22 -20.15 -0.80 6.16
CA ASP A 22 -21.57 -0.60 5.83
C ASP A 22 -21.76 0.29 4.58
N ILE A 23 -20.84 1.23 4.35
CA ILE A 23 -20.83 2.04 3.13
C ILE A 23 -20.38 1.19 1.94
N VAL A 24 -19.30 0.40 2.12
CA VAL A 24 -18.82 -0.49 1.07
C VAL A 24 -19.88 -1.54 0.71
N LYS A 25 -20.63 -2.09 1.68
CA LYS A 25 -21.77 -2.99 1.43
C LYS A 25 -22.81 -2.41 0.49
N ARG A 26 -23.07 -1.10 0.59
CA ARG A 26 -24.04 -0.42 -0.29
C ARG A 26 -23.50 -0.17 -1.69
N LEU A 27 -22.21 0.12 -1.81
CA LEU A 27 -21.55 0.45 -3.09
C LEU A 27 -21.05 -0.79 -3.84
N ARG A 28 -20.60 -1.78 -3.10
CA ARG A 28 -20.00 -3.03 -3.62
C ARG A 28 -20.48 -4.22 -2.77
N PRO A 29 -21.71 -4.73 -3.01
CA PRO A 29 -22.26 -5.87 -2.25
C PRO A 29 -21.38 -7.12 -2.34
N ASP A 30 -20.70 -7.32 -3.47
CA ASP A 30 -19.74 -8.40 -3.74
C ASP A 30 -18.50 -8.40 -2.83
N ALA A 31 -18.14 -7.25 -2.27
CA ALA A 31 -16.96 -7.12 -1.40
C ALA A 31 -17.16 -7.71 0.02
N VAL A 32 -18.39 -8.08 0.37
CA VAL A 32 -18.75 -8.70 1.66
C VAL A 32 -19.03 -10.18 1.55
N ASP A 33 -18.85 -10.76 0.37
CA ASP A 33 -19.00 -12.20 0.18
C ASP A 33 -17.88 -12.97 0.89
N PRO A 34 -18.21 -14.10 1.54
CA PRO A 34 -17.21 -14.97 2.15
C PRO A 34 -16.18 -15.46 1.14
N GLY A 35 -14.96 -15.67 1.60
CA GLY A 35 -13.88 -16.18 0.78
C GLY A 35 -12.78 -16.84 1.59
N GLU A 36 -11.67 -17.09 0.93
CA GLU A 36 -10.55 -17.83 1.48
C GLU A 36 -9.38 -16.92 1.84
N ILE A 37 -8.70 -17.27 2.94
CA ILE A 37 -7.38 -16.74 3.26
C ILE A 37 -6.38 -17.82 2.85
N VAL A 38 -5.47 -17.45 1.95
CA VAL A 38 -4.45 -18.36 1.41
C VAL A 38 -3.06 -17.84 1.74
N ASP A 39 -2.10 -18.74 1.81
CA ASP A 39 -0.69 -18.37 1.84
C ASP A 39 -0.16 -18.02 0.44
N MET A 40 1.12 -17.73 0.34
CA MET A 40 1.76 -17.36 -0.92
C MET A 40 1.83 -18.51 -1.94
N ASP A 41 1.72 -19.75 -1.48
CA ASP A 41 1.69 -20.95 -2.31
C ASP A 41 0.27 -21.33 -2.75
N GLY A 42 -0.73 -20.58 -2.28
CA GLY A 42 -2.14 -20.80 -2.60
C GLY A 42 -2.85 -21.80 -1.68
N SER A 43 -2.19 -22.29 -0.64
CA SER A 43 -2.79 -23.19 0.33
C SER A 43 -3.79 -22.45 1.21
N VAL A 44 -4.99 -23.01 1.38
CA VAL A 44 -6.04 -22.38 2.20
C VAL A 44 -5.70 -22.55 3.68
N ILE A 45 -5.52 -21.41 4.37
CA ILE A 45 -5.20 -21.39 5.80
C ILE A 45 -6.32 -20.82 6.67
N GLY A 46 -7.35 -20.24 6.05
CA GLY A 46 -8.50 -19.69 6.76
C GLY A 46 -9.63 -19.29 5.84
N LYS A 47 -10.67 -18.71 6.44
CA LYS A 47 -11.81 -18.13 5.72
C LYS A 47 -12.10 -16.73 6.28
N HIS A 48 -12.76 -15.91 5.49
CA HIS A 48 -13.20 -14.58 5.88
C HIS A 48 -14.65 -14.30 5.42
N ASP A 49 -15.30 -13.34 6.07
CA ASP A 49 -16.69 -12.94 5.79
C ASP A 49 -16.77 -11.74 4.81
N GLY A 50 -15.69 -11.40 4.14
CA GLY A 50 -15.63 -10.33 3.15
C GLY A 50 -14.24 -9.69 3.07
N ILE A 51 -13.77 -9.48 1.85
CA ILE A 51 -12.45 -8.86 1.56
C ILE A 51 -12.35 -7.41 2.04
N VAL A 52 -13.47 -6.73 2.23
CA VAL A 52 -13.55 -5.33 2.71
C VAL A 52 -12.90 -5.13 4.09
N ASN A 53 -12.77 -6.20 4.86
CA ASN A 53 -12.17 -6.18 6.19
C ASN A 53 -10.63 -6.28 6.16
N PHE A 54 -10.03 -6.41 4.98
CA PHE A 54 -8.60 -6.63 4.81
C PHE A 54 -7.95 -5.52 4.00
N THR A 55 -6.77 -5.13 4.45
CA THR A 55 -5.93 -4.12 3.79
C THR A 55 -4.51 -4.66 3.66
N VAL A 56 -3.86 -4.42 2.52
CA VAL A 56 -2.46 -4.82 2.31
C VAL A 56 -1.59 -4.21 3.43
N GLY A 57 -0.72 -5.04 4.02
CA GLY A 57 0.09 -4.68 5.19
C GLY A 57 -0.60 -4.93 6.54
N GLN A 58 -1.87 -5.33 6.58
CA GLN A 58 -2.57 -5.65 7.82
C GLN A 58 -1.98 -6.89 8.49
N ARG A 59 -1.70 -6.78 9.79
CA ARG A 59 -1.18 -7.87 10.64
C ARG A 59 -2.22 -8.45 11.59
N LYS A 60 -3.07 -7.57 12.18
CA LYS A 60 -4.04 -7.97 13.21
C LYS A 60 -5.41 -8.26 12.61
N GLY A 61 -6.18 -9.15 13.26
CA GLY A 61 -7.57 -9.42 12.87
C GLY A 61 -7.71 -10.25 11.59
N LEU A 62 -6.71 -11.09 11.28
CA LEU A 62 -6.76 -11.98 10.12
C LEU A 62 -7.72 -13.16 10.28
N GLY A 63 -8.20 -13.43 11.51
CA GLY A 63 -9.14 -14.55 11.76
C GLY A 63 -8.55 -15.95 11.62
N ILE A 64 -7.27 -16.08 11.32
CA ILE A 64 -6.53 -17.34 11.21
C ILE A 64 -6.06 -17.79 12.59
N GLY A 65 -7.04 -18.13 13.49
CA GLY A 65 -6.81 -18.41 14.89
C GLY A 65 -5.68 -19.41 15.15
N GLY A 66 -4.62 -18.92 15.81
CA GLY A 66 -3.59 -19.76 16.45
C GLY A 66 -2.71 -20.61 15.53
N ARG A 67 -2.96 -20.64 14.23
CA ARG A 67 -2.16 -21.39 13.25
C ARG A 67 -1.03 -20.55 12.67
N SER A 68 -0.14 -20.13 13.54
CA SER A 68 1.25 -19.79 13.19
C SER A 68 2.04 -21.03 12.70
N SER A 69 1.38 -22.16 12.46
CA SER A 69 2.00 -23.48 12.36
C SER A 69 2.01 -24.10 10.96
N LEU A 70 1.80 -23.32 9.90
CA LEU A 70 2.14 -23.74 8.54
C LEU A 70 3.50 -23.19 8.07
N VAL A 71 4.13 -22.39 8.88
CA VAL A 71 5.56 -22.13 8.81
C VAL A 71 6.24 -23.18 9.67
N GLU A 72 7.35 -23.75 9.24
CA GLU A 72 8.21 -24.74 9.91
C GLU A 72 8.10 -24.65 11.46
N PRO A 73 8.10 -25.76 12.22
CA PRO A 73 8.02 -25.72 13.68
C PRO A 73 9.16 -24.88 14.24
N GLY A 74 8.84 -23.65 14.68
CA GLY A 74 9.80 -22.68 15.21
C GLY A 74 9.79 -21.30 14.55
N ALA A 75 9.13 -21.11 13.41
CA ALA A 75 9.01 -19.78 12.80
C ALA A 75 7.86 -19.00 13.44
N THR A 76 8.22 -17.98 14.22
CA THR A 76 7.30 -17.06 14.91
C THR A 76 7.00 -15.78 14.12
N ASP A 77 7.30 -15.78 12.82
CA ASP A 77 7.15 -14.57 12.03
C ASP A 77 5.65 -14.25 11.80
N PRO A 78 5.25 -13.02 12.13
CA PRO A 78 3.87 -12.61 11.96
C PRO A 78 3.48 -12.58 10.48
N LEU A 79 2.29 -13.07 10.15
CA LEU A 79 1.71 -12.98 8.82
C LEU A 79 1.08 -11.60 8.59
N TYR A 80 1.18 -11.15 7.35
CA TYR A 80 0.62 -9.89 6.86
C TYR A 80 -0.22 -10.13 5.62
N VAL A 81 -1.25 -9.34 5.40
CA VAL A 81 -1.96 -9.32 4.12
C VAL A 81 -1.02 -8.81 3.04
N VAL A 82 -0.68 -9.66 2.08
CA VAL A 82 0.22 -9.34 0.96
C VAL A 82 -0.57 -8.86 -0.24
N ALA A 83 -1.73 -9.47 -0.50
CA ALA A 83 -2.61 -9.09 -1.59
C ALA A 83 -4.07 -9.38 -1.25
N VAL A 84 -4.97 -8.66 -1.90
CA VAL A 84 -6.42 -8.91 -1.87
C VAL A 84 -6.88 -9.07 -3.31
N ASN A 85 -7.47 -10.22 -3.63
CA ASN A 85 -8.02 -10.52 -4.95
C ASN A 85 -9.56 -10.48 -4.90
N PRO A 86 -10.20 -9.42 -5.40
CA PRO A 86 -11.66 -9.29 -5.35
C PRO A 86 -12.38 -10.30 -6.26
N VAL A 87 -11.77 -10.69 -7.38
CA VAL A 87 -12.38 -11.59 -8.35
C VAL A 87 -12.49 -13.01 -7.80
N GLU A 88 -11.42 -13.49 -7.18
CA GLU A 88 -11.37 -14.81 -6.56
C GLU A 88 -11.85 -14.82 -5.11
N ARG A 89 -12.17 -13.67 -4.54
CA ARG A 89 -12.52 -13.47 -3.13
C ARG A 89 -11.47 -14.04 -2.19
N ARG A 90 -10.18 -13.82 -2.52
CA ARG A 90 -9.05 -14.35 -1.78
C ARG A 90 -8.23 -13.25 -1.13
N VAL A 91 -7.82 -13.51 0.09
CA VAL A 91 -6.84 -12.72 0.82
C VAL A 91 -5.55 -13.53 0.91
N VAL A 92 -4.49 -13.04 0.28
CA VAL A 92 -3.17 -13.68 0.33
C VAL A 92 -2.42 -13.12 1.53
N VAL A 93 -1.88 -14.01 2.36
CA VAL A 93 -1.05 -13.63 3.50
C VAL A 93 0.36 -14.21 3.37
N GLY A 94 1.33 -13.53 3.95
CA GLY A 94 2.72 -13.95 3.89
C GLY A 94 3.60 -13.22 4.90
N PRO A 95 4.91 -13.50 4.93
CA PRO A 95 5.87 -12.82 5.79
C PRO A 95 6.00 -11.35 5.42
N ARG A 96 6.53 -10.52 6.33
CA ARG A 96 6.75 -9.09 6.09
C ARG A 96 7.59 -8.82 4.84
N SER A 97 8.57 -9.67 4.56
CA SER A 97 9.43 -9.56 3.37
C SER A 97 8.66 -9.55 2.06
N ALA A 98 7.52 -10.24 1.99
CA ALA A 98 6.64 -10.27 0.81
C ALA A 98 5.93 -8.92 0.53
N LEU A 99 5.93 -7.99 1.49
CA LEU A 99 5.38 -6.64 1.32
C LEU A 99 6.36 -5.64 0.73
N GLY A 100 7.65 -5.98 0.65
CA GLY A 100 8.67 -5.08 0.14
C GLY A 100 8.41 -4.70 -1.31
N ARG A 101 8.47 -3.42 -1.62
CA ARG A 101 8.32 -2.86 -2.98
C ARG A 101 9.37 -1.79 -3.17
N ASN A 102 9.99 -1.75 -4.34
CA ASN A 102 10.91 -0.68 -4.71
C ASN A 102 10.66 -0.12 -6.11
N LEU A 103 9.75 -0.70 -6.86
CA LEU A 103 9.32 -0.20 -8.15
C LEU A 103 7.86 0.25 -8.08
N LEU A 104 7.60 1.51 -8.44
CA LEU A 104 6.27 2.11 -8.44
C LEU A 104 6.01 2.69 -9.84
N LYS A 105 4.81 2.43 -10.39
CA LYS A 105 4.32 3.21 -11.53
C LYS A 105 3.46 4.34 -11.01
N VAL A 106 3.64 5.51 -11.59
CA VAL A 106 2.96 6.75 -11.21
C VAL A 106 2.34 7.37 -12.44
N SER A 107 1.08 7.78 -12.33
CA SER A 107 0.33 8.49 -13.36
C SER A 107 -0.07 9.89 -12.92
N GLU A 108 -0.50 10.70 -13.88
CA GLU A 108 -0.94 12.09 -13.66
C GLU A 108 0.12 12.89 -12.90
N ILE A 109 1.38 12.77 -13.34
CA ILE A 109 2.49 13.48 -12.71
C ILE A 109 2.35 14.98 -12.99
N ASN A 110 2.14 15.74 -11.91
CA ASN A 110 2.28 17.19 -11.93
C ASN A 110 3.68 17.57 -11.50
N TRP A 111 4.52 17.94 -12.47
CA TRP A 111 5.92 18.30 -12.24
C TRP A 111 6.08 19.81 -12.07
N LEU A 112 6.73 20.22 -11.00
CA LEU A 112 6.96 21.62 -10.59
C LEU A 112 8.47 21.98 -10.58
N GLY A 113 9.32 21.06 -11.02
CA GLY A 113 10.75 21.31 -11.12
C GLY A 113 11.10 22.33 -12.21
N ASP A 114 12.25 23.00 -12.07
CA ASP A 114 12.69 24.06 -13.00
C ASP A 114 12.99 23.52 -14.42
N ASN A 115 13.37 22.26 -14.53
CA ASN A 115 13.68 21.58 -15.77
C ASN A 115 12.79 20.35 -15.95
N PRO A 116 12.53 19.90 -17.18
CA PRO A 116 11.86 18.62 -17.42
C PRO A 116 12.62 17.46 -16.75
N ILE A 117 11.88 16.42 -16.35
CA ILE A 117 12.47 15.19 -15.80
C ILE A 117 13.46 14.61 -16.82
N SER A 118 14.70 14.39 -16.39
CA SER A 118 15.74 13.83 -17.26
C SER A 118 15.39 12.42 -17.75
N SER A 119 15.72 12.10 -18.98
CA SER A 119 15.58 10.75 -19.53
C SER A 119 16.45 9.71 -18.81
N SER A 120 17.55 10.15 -18.19
CA SER A 120 18.39 9.31 -17.32
C SER A 120 17.84 9.13 -15.91
N GLY A 121 16.69 9.76 -15.61
CA GLY A 121 16.05 9.76 -14.31
C GLY A 121 16.44 10.97 -13.45
N GLU A 122 15.53 11.35 -12.57
CA GLU A 122 15.69 12.43 -11.60
C GLU A 122 15.79 11.86 -10.20
N LYS A 123 16.89 12.11 -9.50
CA LYS A 123 17.09 11.62 -8.11
C LYS A 123 16.35 12.53 -7.13
N LEU A 124 15.48 11.95 -6.34
CA LEU A 124 14.52 12.66 -5.50
C LEU A 124 14.44 12.07 -4.09
N MET A 125 13.85 12.84 -3.18
CA MET A 125 13.25 12.32 -1.97
C MET A 125 11.75 12.14 -2.20
N ILE A 126 11.21 10.98 -1.84
CA ILE A 126 9.86 10.55 -2.23
C ILE A 126 9.06 10.21 -0.98
N LYS A 127 7.89 10.80 -0.84
CA LYS A 127 6.97 10.55 0.27
C LYS A 127 5.73 9.82 -0.23
N LEU A 128 5.49 8.63 0.30
CA LEU A 128 4.40 7.75 -0.12
C LEU A 128 3.22 7.76 0.87
N ARG A 129 3.43 8.30 2.07
CA ARG A 129 2.42 8.44 3.13
C ARG A 129 2.64 9.72 3.92
N SER A 130 1.57 10.32 4.41
CA SER A 130 1.63 11.60 5.16
C SER A 130 2.48 11.54 6.44
N THR A 131 2.52 10.38 7.10
CA THR A 131 3.24 10.17 8.37
C THR A 131 4.66 9.64 8.20
N GLN A 132 5.09 9.35 6.95
CA GLN A 132 6.41 8.79 6.66
C GLN A 132 7.41 9.90 6.36
N GLU A 133 8.66 9.71 6.77
CA GLU A 133 9.76 10.53 6.25
C GLU A 133 10.00 10.23 4.77
N PRO A 134 10.39 11.21 3.96
CA PRO A 134 10.73 11.00 2.57
C PRO A 134 11.91 10.02 2.41
N ILE A 135 11.81 9.11 1.47
CA ILE A 135 12.84 8.10 1.15
C ILE A 135 13.47 8.41 -0.20
N SER A 136 14.72 7.98 -0.39
CA SER A 136 15.43 8.24 -1.63
C SER A 136 15.01 7.33 -2.77
N GLY A 137 15.05 7.85 -4.00
CA GLY A 137 14.73 7.10 -5.22
C GLY A 137 14.93 7.93 -6.47
N THR A 138 14.66 7.30 -7.61
CA THR A 138 14.82 7.94 -8.92
C THR A 138 13.49 7.86 -9.68
N LEU A 139 13.03 9.00 -10.17
CA LEU A 139 11.87 9.12 -11.05
C LEU A 139 12.35 9.12 -12.51
N PHE A 140 11.77 8.23 -13.30
CA PHE A 140 11.93 8.17 -14.75
C PHE A 140 10.61 8.53 -15.40
N SER A 141 10.62 9.52 -16.30
CA SER A 141 9.47 9.87 -17.12
C SER A 141 9.55 9.18 -18.47
N ASP A 142 8.41 8.80 -19.02
CA ASP A 142 8.28 8.31 -20.40
C ASP A 142 8.03 9.44 -21.41
N GLY A 143 8.08 10.69 -20.95
CA GLY A 143 7.81 11.88 -21.75
C GLY A 143 6.34 12.32 -21.74
N SER A 144 5.48 11.57 -21.07
CA SER A 144 4.09 11.94 -20.77
C SER A 144 3.93 12.33 -19.30
N ASP A 145 2.70 12.39 -18.82
CA ASP A 145 2.35 12.56 -17.41
C ASP A 145 2.46 11.26 -16.59
N ASN A 146 3.07 10.22 -17.16
CA ASN A 146 3.33 8.95 -16.49
C ASN A 146 4.82 8.75 -16.24
N GLY A 147 5.12 7.91 -15.27
CA GLY A 147 6.50 7.58 -14.95
C GLY A 147 6.66 6.37 -14.05
N LYS A 148 7.92 6.06 -13.84
CA LYS A 148 8.37 4.96 -13.01
C LYS A 148 9.29 5.51 -11.92
N VAL A 149 9.00 5.16 -10.68
CA VAL A 149 9.87 5.45 -9.53
C VAL A 149 10.57 4.16 -9.12
N VAL A 150 11.89 4.22 -8.99
CA VAL A 150 12.72 3.18 -8.39
C VAL A 150 13.23 3.72 -7.06
N LEU A 151 12.81 3.09 -5.96
CA LEU A 151 13.30 3.42 -4.63
C LEU A 151 14.67 2.79 -4.40
N ASP A 152 15.54 3.46 -3.67
CA ASP A 152 16.88 2.94 -3.34
C ASP A 152 16.80 1.78 -2.33
N GLU A 153 15.74 1.74 -1.50
CA GLU A 153 15.48 0.68 -0.52
C GLU A 153 14.05 0.13 -0.67
N LEU A 154 13.83 -1.06 -0.10
CA LEU A 154 12.49 -1.67 -0.06
C LEU A 154 11.58 -0.89 0.89
N GLU A 155 10.45 -0.45 0.38
CA GLU A 155 9.39 0.14 1.19
C GLU A 155 8.26 -0.88 1.43
N PHE A 156 7.72 -0.91 2.66
CA PHE A 156 6.73 -1.88 3.09
C PHE A 156 5.35 -1.23 3.26
N GLY A 157 4.32 -1.91 2.76
CA GLY A 157 2.94 -1.44 2.87
C GLY A 157 2.61 -0.29 1.92
N VAL A 158 3.28 -0.25 0.77
CA VAL A 158 2.92 0.69 -0.32
C VAL A 158 1.57 0.28 -0.89
N ALA A 159 0.64 1.23 -0.94
CA ALA A 159 -0.71 1.00 -1.46
C ALA A 159 -0.94 1.80 -2.75
N ILE A 160 -1.47 1.12 -3.77
CA ILE A 160 -1.93 1.77 -5.01
C ILE A 160 -3.10 2.72 -4.71
N GLY A 161 -3.28 3.75 -5.55
CA GLY A 161 -4.30 4.78 -5.37
C GLY A 161 -3.91 5.88 -4.39
N GLN A 162 -2.72 5.82 -3.77
CA GLN A 162 -2.17 6.90 -2.97
C GLN A 162 -1.24 7.79 -3.80
N ALA A 163 -1.03 9.03 -3.35
CA ALA A 163 -0.10 9.94 -3.99
C ALA A 163 1.35 9.63 -3.60
N ALA A 164 2.24 9.68 -4.59
CA ALA A 164 3.68 9.82 -4.39
C ALA A 164 4.05 11.28 -4.53
N VAL A 165 4.65 11.90 -3.49
CA VAL A 165 5.06 13.30 -3.51
C VAL A 165 6.57 13.37 -3.62
N PHE A 166 7.06 14.21 -4.54
CA PHE A 166 8.47 14.36 -4.89
C PHE A 166 9.05 15.62 -4.26
N TYR A 167 10.16 15.47 -3.57
CA TYR A 167 10.90 16.54 -2.92
C TYR A 167 12.32 16.65 -3.48
N SER A 168 12.89 17.85 -3.42
CA SER A 168 14.30 18.06 -3.73
C SER A 168 15.18 17.29 -2.72
N ARG A 169 16.32 16.77 -3.21
CA ARG A 169 17.34 16.18 -2.35
C ARG A 169 18.14 17.23 -1.57
N ASP A 170 18.30 18.40 -2.17
CA ASP A 170 19.10 19.49 -1.62
C ASP A 170 18.31 20.38 -0.66
N ASP A 171 16.97 20.41 -0.83
CA ASP A 171 16.04 21.16 0.00
C ASP A 171 14.80 20.32 0.30
N SER A 172 14.76 19.71 1.46
CA SER A 172 13.65 18.83 1.90
C SER A 172 12.31 19.55 2.06
N ALA A 173 12.27 20.87 2.08
CA ALA A 173 11.03 21.65 2.11
C ALA A 173 10.50 21.94 0.69
N ARG A 174 11.32 21.78 -0.36
CA ARG A 174 10.94 22.05 -1.73
C ARG A 174 10.24 20.87 -2.38
N VAL A 175 8.94 21.02 -2.63
CA VAL A 175 8.14 20.05 -3.42
C VAL A 175 8.45 20.26 -4.90
N LEU A 176 8.78 19.18 -5.60
CA LEU A 176 9.04 19.15 -7.05
C LEU A 176 7.88 18.53 -7.83
N GLY A 177 6.85 18.03 -7.17
CA GLY A 177 5.69 17.50 -7.82
C GLY A 177 5.11 16.28 -7.12
N GLY A 178 4.28 15.53 -7.84
CA GLY A 178 3.69 14.28 -7.37
C GLY A 178 2.80 13.66 -8.43
N GLY A 179 2.30 12.46 -8.15
CA GLY A 179 1.38 11.73 -9.01
C GLY A 179 0.75 10.57 -8.26
N TRP A 180 -0.16 9.84 -8.90
CA TRP A 180 -0.90 8.73 -8.31
C TRP A 180 -0.20 7.39 -8.55
N MET A 181 0.00 6.62 -7.49
CA MET A 181 0.56 5.27 -7.61
C MET A 181 -0.46 4.31 -8.20
N THR A 182 -0.15 3.70 -9.34
CA THR A 182 -1.04 2.78 -10.08
C THR A 182 -0.61 1.32 -9.98
N GLU A 183 0.69 1.07 -9.87
CA GLU A 183 1.24 -0.28 -9.69
C GLU A 183 2.44 -0.25 -8.75
N THR A 184 2.67 -1.38 -8.08
CA THR A 184 3.86 -1.58 -7.24
C THR A 184 4.42 -2.98 -7.44
N SER A 185 5.76 -3.11 -7.52
CA SER A 185 6.45 -4.40 -7.65
C SER A 185 7.83 -4.38 -7.01
N LEU A 186 8.51 -5.52 -7.03
CA LEU A 186 9.94 -5.62 -6.86
C LEU A 186 10.63 -5.38 -8.21
N HIS A 187 11.75 -4.64 -8.17
CA HIS A 187 12.61 -4.43 -9.34
C HIS A 187 13.71 -5.47 -9.36
#